data_b061cc3db24a56ffe9b99408e798e1bc
#
_entry.id   b061cc3db24a56ffe9b99408e798e1bc
#
_cell.length_a   1.000
_cell.length_b   1.000
_cell.length_c   1.000
_cell.angle_alpha   90.00
_cell.angle_beta   90.00
_cell.angle_gamma   90.00
#
_symmetry.space_group_name_H-M   'P 1'
#
loop_
_entity.id
_entity.type
_entity.pdbx_description
1 polymer ?
#
loop_
_entity_poly.entity_id
_entity_poly.type
_entity_poly.pdbx_seq_one_letter_code
_entity_poly.pdbx_strand_id
1 'polypeptide(L)'
;MNSYPMILMDFLDYLETIKGRSSNTVKEYAYDINLMIKYIIARKQNIKLKSFDDIVKIDSSDVDLNFFKNIDVIDLHSFMGFLDHNRSNGSSTRSRKTSSIRTFYKYLINIRKLDIINPAEPLDSPKKNIRQPVYLTLDESLDLLKVILREKDEEIKSRDYCITVLFLNCGMRLSELSSINIDHIKTNTLRVIGKGNKERTVYLNDMCLDAIDNYLKIRPEIDNDALFISKKRNRMSNRAIQYRIEHYLKIGGFDTSIYSVHKLRHTAATLMYQYGNVDIKVLQEILGHESVSTTQIYTHVDNNSLRNAVNKNPLNSLNNDLKNTK
;
A
#
# COMPACT_ATOMS: atom_id res chain seq x y z
N MET A 1 -2.70 -17.11 25.63
CA MET A 1 -3.32 -16.15 24.66
C MET A 1 -3.53 -14.86 25.42
N ASN A 2 -2.92 -13.75 25.01
CA ASN A 2 -3.25 -12.44 25.62
C ASN A 2 -4.66 -12.08 25.18
N SER A 3 -5.63 -12.20 26.07
CA SER A 3 -7.00 -11.76 25.80
C SER A 3 -7.03 -10.23 25.73
N TYR A 4 -7.64 -9.69 24.69
CA TYR A 4 -7.94 -8.26 24.62
C TYR A 4 -9.02 -7.91 25.63
N PRO A 5 -9.03 -6.70 26.22
CA PRO A 5 -10.15 -6.25 27.03
C PRO A 5 -11.45 -6.23 26.22
N MET A 6 -12.57 -6.53 26.88
CA MET A 6 -13.89 -6.64 26.19
C MET A 6 -14.24 -5.38 25.39
N ILE A 7 -13.92 -4.20 25.93
CA ILE A 7 -14.18 -2.93 25.26
C ILE A 7 -13.39 -2.78 23.94
N LEU A 8 -12.19 -3.35 23.87
CA LEU A 8 -11.44 -3.40 22.63
C LEU A 8 -12.05 -4.40 21.64
N MET A 9 -12.51 -5.57 22.12
CA MET A 9 -13.18 -6.55 21.26
C MET A 9 -14.45 -5.96 20.65
N ASP A 10 -15.31 -5.31 21.43
CA ASP A 10 -16.50 -4.61 20.94
C ASP A 10 -16.16 -3.55 19.87
N PHE A 11 -15.05 -2.84 20.05
CA PHE A 11 -14.59 -1.88 19.04
C PHE A 11 -14.13 -2.56 17.75
N LEU A 12 -13.42 -3.68 17.85
CA LEU A 12 -12.96 -4.43 16.68
C LEU A 12 -14.15 -5.00 15.88
N ASP A 13 -15.14 -5.55 16.58
CA ASP A 13 -16.39 -6.02 15.97
C ASP A 13 -17.15 -4.86 15.28
N TYR A 14 -17.22 -3.70 15.93
CA TYR A 14 -17.79 -2.50 15.32
C TYR A 14 -17.05 -2.09 14.05
N LEU A 15 -15.71 -2.15 14.04
CA LEU A 15 -14.92 -1.85 12.86
C LEU A 15 -15.18 -2.82 11.71
N GLU A 16 -15.30 -4.09 12.00
CA GLU A 16 -15.50 -5.14 11.02
C GLU A 16 -16.94 -5.13 10.48
N THR A 17 -17.93 -5.18 11.36
CA THR A 17 -19.34 -5.38 11.00
C THR A 17 -20.03 -4.10 10.56
N ILE A 18 -19.81 -2.99 11.28
CA ILE A 18 -20.53 -1.73 11.01
C ILE A 18 -19.72 -0.81 10.06
N LYS A 19 -18.40 -0.75 10.23
CA LYS A 19 -17.55 0.10 9.38
C LYS A 19 -16.99 -0.63 8.14
N GLY A 20 -17.22 -1.92 8.01
CA GLY A 20 -16.75 -2.72 6.85
C GLY A 20 -15.23 -2.66 6.65
N ARG A 21 -14.47 -2.57 7.77
CA ARG A 21 -13.00 -2.52 7.67
C ARG A 21 -12.44 -3.91 7.36
N SER A 22 -11.39 -3.96 6.55
CA SER A 22 -10.73 -5.23 6.24
C SER A 22 -10.12 -5.86 7.50
N SER A 23 -10.09 -7.19 7.55
CA SER A 23 -9.51 -7.98 8.64
C SER A 23 -8.06 -7.56 8.98
N ASN A 24 -7.26 -7.17 7.97
CA ASN A 24 -5.91 -6.64 8.22
C ASN A 24 -5.93 -5.30 8.96
N THR A 25 -6.86 -4.40 8.60
CA THR A 25 -7.02 -3.11 9.30
C THR A 25 -7.45 -3.33 10.75
N VAL A 26 -8.39 -4.26 10.97
CA VAL A 26 -8.87 -4.63 12.30
C VAL A 26 -7.71 -5.17 13.17
N LYS A 27 -6.90 -6.09 12.63
CA LYS A 27 -5.70 -6.63 13.30
C LYS A 27 -4.68 -5.54 13.67
N GLU A 28 -4.43 -4.61 12.76
CA GLU A 28 -3.50 -3.51 13.02
C GLU A 28 -4.02 -2.57 14.12
N TYR A 29 -5.32 -2.28 14.11
CA TYR A 29 -5.96 -1.46 15.14
C TYR A 29 -5.97 -2.18 16.50
N ALA A 30 -6.27 -3.49 16.52
CA ALA A 30 -6.17 -4.32 17.70
C ALA A 30 -4.79 -4.22 18.36
N TYR A 31 -3.75 -4.42 17.54
CA TYR A 31 -2.38 -4.32 18.01
C TYR A 31 -2.04 -2.93 18.54
N ASP A 32 -2.40 -1.87 17.80
CA ASP A 32 -2.07 -0.49 18.17
C ASP A 32 -2.73 -0.06 19.48
N ILE A 33 -4.04 -0.35 19.62
CA ILE A 33 -4.81 0.05 20.81
C ILE A 33 -4.40 -0.79 22.01
N ASN A 34 -4.22 -2.10 21.85
CA ASN A 34 -3.77 -2.94 22.95
C ASN A 34 -2.37 -2.54 23.46
N LEU A 35 -1.47 -2.17 22.55
CA LEU A 35 -0.16 -1.68 22.93
C LEU A 35 -0.23 -0.36 23.70
N MET A 36 -1.11 0.56 23.31
CA MET A 36 -1.39 1.80 24.04
C MET A 36 -1.91 1.51 25.44
N ILE A 37 -2.91 0.63 25.56
CA ILE A 37 -3.50 0.24 26.86
C ILE A 37 -2.41 -0.29 27.77
N LYS A 38 -1.62 -1.25 27.32
CA LYS A 38 -0.53 -1.87 28.10
C LYS A 38 0.51 -0.85 28.55
N TYR A 39 0.89 0.08 27.67
CA TYR A 39 1.82 1.15 28.03
C TYR A 39 1.26 2.05 29.14
N ILE A 40 -0.01 2.45 29.03
CA ILE A 40 -0.64 3.33 30.01
C ILE A 40 -0.81 2.62 31.37
N ILE A 41 -1.13 1.32 31.37
CA ILE A 41 -1.13 0.50 32.60
C ILE A 41 0.26 0.57 33.26
N ALA A 42 1.32 0.28 32.50
CA ALA A 42 2.67 0.34 33.04
C ALA A 42 3.02 1.70 33.64
N ARG A 43 2.69 2.77 32.90
CA ARG A 43 2.94 4.15 33.34
C ARG A 43 2.20 4.48 34.66
N LYS A 44 0.92 4.15 34.74
CA LYS A 44 0.10 4.42 35.95
C LYS A 44 0.51 3.59 37.15
N GLN A 45 1.02 2.38 36.94
CA GLN A 45 1.53 1.50 37.98
C GLN A 45 3.03 1.71 38.26
N ASN A 46 3.69 2.72 37.65
CA ASN A 46 5.12 2.97 37.78
C ASN A 46 6.01 1.76 37.46
N ILE A 47 5.57 0.88 36.55
CA ILE A 47 6.36 -0.25 36.06
C ILE A 47 7.46 0.27 35.14
N LYS A 48 8.72 0.00 35.51
CA LYS A 48 9.88 0.37 34.69
C LYS A 48 9.97 -0.56 33.46
N LEU A 49 9.72 0.00 32.28
CA LEU A 49 9.90 -0.68 31.01
C LEU A 49 11.36 -0.53 30.55
N LYS A 50 12.11 -1.62 30.49
CA LYS A 50 13.50 -1.66 30.02
C LYS A 50 13.60 -1.92 28.52
N SER A 51 12.58 -2.58 27.97
CA SER A 51 12.51 -2.95 26.57
C SER A 51 11.06 -2.93 26.06
N PHE A 52 10.91 -3.01 24.75
CA PHE A 52 9.60 -3.17 24.14
C PHE A 52 8.90 -4.49 24.56
N ASP A 53 9.66 -5.55 24.78
CA ASP A 53 9.12 -6.86 25.18
C ASP A 53 8.48 -6.85 26.56
N ASP A 54 8.86 -5.91 27.43
CA ASP A 54 8.25 -5.78 28.75
C ASP A 54 6.79 -5.33 28.66
N ILE A 55 6.43 -4.48 27.69
CA ILE A 55 5.04 -4.09 27.46
C ILE A 55 4.18 -5.29 27.05
N VAL A 56 4.71 -6.18 26.22
CA VAL A 56 3.95 -7.33 25.72
C VAL A 56 3.48 -8.23 26.86
N LYS A 57 4.24 -8.28 27.96
CA LYS A 57 3.95 -9.11 29.14
C LYS A 57 2.87 -8.54 30.04
N ILE A 58 2.52 -7.26 29.89
CA ILE A 58 1.49 -6.61 30.71
C ILE A 58 0.13 -7.19 30.35
N ASP A 59 -0.64 -7.55 31.36
CA ASP A 59 -2.03 -7.95 31.16
C ASP A 59 -2.92 -6.72 31.01
N SER A 60 -3.83 -6.79 30.06
CA SER A 60 -4.81 -5.73 29.75
C SER A 60 -6.24 -6.25 29.76
N SER A 61 -6.49 -7.51 30.17
CA SER A 61 -7.80 -8.17 30.09
C SER A 61 -8.88 -7.46 30.89
N ASP A 62 -8.54 -6.92 32.04
CA ASP A 62 -9.47 -6.36 33.01
C ASP A 62 -9.74 -4.85 32.82
N VAL A 63 -9.28 -4.27 31.71
CA VAL A 63 -9.49 -2.84 31.45
C VAL A 63 -10.94 -2.56 31.06
N ASP A 64 -11.56 -1.69 31.86
CA ASP A 64 -12.95 -1.23 31.70
C ASP A 64 -13.04 0.19 31.08
N LEU A 65 -14.27 0.69 30.96
CA LEU A 65 -14.54 2.02 30.43
C LEU A 65 -13.96 3.14 31.30
N ASN A 66 -13.89 2.95 32.64
CA ASN A 66 -13.40 3.96 33.56
C ASN A 66 -11.89 4.18 33.42
N PHE A 67 -11.15 3.14 33.00
CA PHE A 67 -9.73 3.29 32.71
C PHE A 67 -9.49 4.41 31.66
N PHE A 68 -10.34 4.49 30.63
CA PHE A 68 -10.17 5.47 29.55
C PHE A 68 -10.59 6.89 29.94
N LYS A 69 -11.40 7.07 31.03
CA LYS A 69 -11.73 8.39 31.56
C LYS A 69 -10.52 9.11 32.14
N ASN A 70 -9.58 8.33 32.66
CA ASN A 70 -8.41 8.84 33.38
C ASN A 70 -7.16 8.96 32.48
N ILE A 71 -7.31 8.83 31.18
CA ILE A 71 -6.21 9.01 30.20
C ILE A 71 -6.29 10.42 29.65
N ASP A 72 -5.20 11.16 29.75
CA ASP A 72 -5.07 12.51 29.22
C ASP A 72 -4.16 12.53 27.97
N VAL A 73 -4.04 13.71 27.38
CA VAL A 73 -3.18 13.93 26.20
C VAL A 73 -1.70 13.68 26.49
N ILE A 74 -1.26 13.91 27.74
CA ILE A 74 0.13 13.72 28.16
C ILE A 74 0.47 12.23 28.19
N ASP A 75 -0.46 11.38 28.63
CA ASP A 75 -0.32 9.93 28.58
C ASP A 75 -0.14 9.44 27.14
N LEU A 76 -0.94 9.97 26.21
CA LEU A 76 -0.87 9.60 24.79
C LEU A 76 0.40 10.12 24.13
N HIS A 77 0.84 11.35 24.42
CA HIS A 77 2.13 11.88 23.97
C HIS A 77 3.31 11.04 24.50
N SER A 78 3.27 10.66 25.77
CA SER A 78 4.27 9.80 26.38
C SER A 78 4.37 8.44 25.70
N PHE A 79 3.20 7.84 25.34
CA PHE A 79 3.17 6.62 24.56
C PHE A 79 3.82 6.80 23.16
N MET A 80 3.51 7.90 22.49
CA MET A 80 4.09 8.19 21.17
C MET A 80 5.60 8.39 21.25
N GLY A 81 6.09 9.08 22.29
CA GLY A 81 7.52 9.24 22.57
C GLY A 81 8.22 7.91 22.87
N PHE A 82 7.59 7.05 23.69
CA PHE A 82 8.11 5.71 23.94
C PHE A 82 8.28 4.88 22.66
N LEU A 83 7.33 4.96 21.74
CA LEU A 83 7.40 4.26 20.46
C LEU A 83 8.54 4.78 19.57
N ASP A 84 8.82 6.06 19.62
CA ASP A 84 9.90 6.67 18.84
C ASP A 84 11.27 6.20 19.35
N HIS A 85 11.49 6.23 20.66
CA HIS A 85 12.76 5.85 21.28
C HIS A 85 13.07 4.36 21.20
N ASN A 86 12.06 3.49 21.33
CA ASN A 86 12.30 2.04 21.48
C ASN A 86 12.15 1.24 20.17
N ARG A 87 11.56 1.78 19.12
CA ARG A 87 11.33 1.05 17.86
C ARG A 87 11.75 1.80 16.61
N SER A 88 12.27 3.02 16.72
CA SER A 88 12.57 3.89 15.57
C SER A 88 11.41 3.89 14.56
N ASN A 89 10.17 3.96 15.09
CA ASN A 89 8.96 3.90 14.26
C ASN A 89 8.94 5.09 13.30
N GLY A 90 9.01 4.82 12.01
CA GLY A 90 8.94 5.86 10.99
C GLY A 90 7.64 6.67 11.09
N SER A 91 7.65 7.89 10.57
CA SER A 91 6.51 8.83 10.58
C SER A 91 5.18 8.21 10.12
N SER A 92 5.23 7.29 9.15
CA SER A 92 4.05 6.58 8.64
C SER A 92 3.42 5.66 9.70
N THR A 93 4.24 4.90 10.43
CA THR A 93 3.74 4.01 11.50
C THR A 93 3.16 4.82 12.65
N ARG A 94 3.79 5.92 13.04
CA ARG A 94 3.28 6.83 14.07
C ARG A 94 1.95 7.47 13.64
N SER A 95 1.85 7.94 12.40
CA SER A 95 0.61 8.50 11.84
C SER A 95 -0.53 7.47 11.84
N ARG A 96 -0.25 6.19 11.53
CA ARG A 96 -1.25 5.11 11.60
C ARG A 96 -1.73 4.91 13.05
N LYS A 97 -0.81 4.84 14.01
CA LYS A 97 -1.14 4.67 15.43
C LYS A 97 -1.96 5.85 15.99
N THR A 98 -1.60 7.07 15.62
CA THR A 98 -2.43 8.26 15.95
C THR A 98 -3.84 8.12 15.38
N SER A 99 -3.97 7.63 14.15
CA SER A 99 -5.28 7.43 13.51
C SER A 99 -6.11 6.33 14.20
N SER A 100 -5.49 5.21 14.60
CA SER A 100 -6.18 4.14 15.33
C SER A 100 -6.67 4.62 16.70
N ILE A 101 -5.84 5.35 17.46
CA ILE A 101 -6.19 5.92 18.75
C ILE A 101 -7.35 6.93 18.62
N ARG A 102 -7.27 7.86 17.67
CA ARG A 102 -8.35 8.82 17.41
C ARG A 102 -9.68 8.13 17.05
N THR A 103 -9.60 7.08 16.23
CA THR A 103 -10.80 6.30 15.83
C THR A 103 -11.40 5.57 17.04
N PHE A 104 -10.56 5.03 17.90
CA PHE A 104 -10.99 4.36 19.13
C PHE A 104 -11.68 5.34 20.10
N TYR A 105 -11.09 6.50 20.38
CA TYR A 105 -11.72 7.50 21.24
C TYR A 105 -13.02 8.04 20.65
N LYS A 106 -13.10 8.23 19.33
CA LYS A 106 -14.39 8.57 18.68
C LYS A 106 -15.45 7.49 18.89
N TYR A 107 -15.07 6.20 18.89
CA TYR A 107 -15.98 5.11 19.22
C TYR A 107 -16.41 5.17 20.68
N LEU A 108 -15.49 5.35 21.63
CA LEU A 108 -15.81 5.44 23.05
C LEU A 108 -16.80 6.58 23.33
N ILE A 109 -16.59 7.75 22.76
CA ILE A 109 -17.42 8.94 22.99
C ILE A 109 -18.77 8.82 22.26
N ASN A 110 -18.77 8.51 20.98
CA ASN A 110 -19.98 8.58 20.18
C ASN A 110 -20.87 7.34 20.30
N ILE A 111 -20.27 6.15 20.44
CA ILE A 111 -21.01 4.88 20.48
C ILE A 111 -21.21 4.39 21.91
N ARG A 112 -20.13 4.36 22.72
CA ARG A 112 -20.19 3.92 24.12
C ARG A 112 -20.66 5.05 25.08
N LYS A 113 -20.88 6.26 24.55
CA LYS A 113 -21.35 7.43 25.31
C LYS A 113 -20.46 7.78 26.49
N LEU A 114 -19.14 7.58 26.34
CA LEU A 114 -18.19 8.00 27.36
C LEU A 114 -18.15 9.53 27.43
N ASP A 115 -18.53 10.07 28.56
CA ASP A 115 -18.55 11.52 28.82
C ASP A 115 -17.16 12.01 29.20
N ILE A 116 -16.35 12.39 28.21
CA ILE A 116 -15.01 12.95 28.38
C ILE A 116 -14.69 13.90 27.22
N ILE A 117 -13.76 14.82 27.45
CA ILE A 117 -13.06 15.53 26.36
C ILE A 117 -12.12 14.54 25.67
N ASN A 118 -12.15 14.49 24.34
CA ASN A 118 -11.35 13.54 23.59
C ASN A 118 -9.84 13.81 23.74
N PRO A 119 -9.08 13.01 24.49
CA PRO A 119 -7.65 13.26 24.70
C PRO A 119 -6.80 12.98 23.45
N ALA A 120 -7.37 12.29 22.46
CA ALA A 120 -6.68 12.00 21.20
C ALA A 120 -6.87 13.08 20.12
N GLU A 121 -7.74 14.04 20.33
CA GLU A 121 -7.99 15.12 19.36
C GLU A 121 -6.75 16.01 19.15
N PRO A 122 -6.03 16.44 20.21
CA PRO A 122 -4.82 17.26 20.06
C PRO A 122 -3.59 16.48 19.58
N LEU A 123 -3.64 15.13 19.46
CA LEU A 123 -2.49 14.36 18.99
C LEU A 123 -2.09 14.77 17.59
N ASP A 124 -0.93 15.36 17.40
CA ASP A 124 -0.42 15.68 16.09
C ASP A 124 0.00 14.43 15.32
N SER A 125 -0.39 14.37 14.07
CA SER A 125 0.19 13.38 13.16
C SER A 125 1.53 13.92 12.66
N PRO A 126 2.63 13.14 12.75
CA PRO A 126 3.90 13.57 12.22
C PRO A 126 3.75 14.04 10.77
N LYS A 127 4.36 15.18 10.43
CA LYS A 127 4.42 15.66 9.05
C LYS A 127 5.01 14.55 8.18
N LYS A 128 4.27 14.11 7.18
CA LYS A 128 4.80 13.17 6.20
C LYS A 128 5.76 13.94 5.30
N ASN A 129 7.04 13.63 5.38
CA ASN A 129 7.95 14.07 4.35
C ASN A 129 7.51 13.43 3.03
N ILE A 130 7.09 14.25 2.08
CA ILE A 130 6.77 13.80 0.72
C ILE A 130 8.12 13.40 0.11
N ARG A 131 8.41 12.11 0.11
CA ARG A 131 9.57 11.58 -0.60
C ARG A 131 9.20 11.43 -2.05
N GLN A 132 10.12 11.77 -2.94
CA GLN A 132 9.93 11.48 -4.36
C GLN A 132 9.73 9.97 -4.55
N PRO A 133 8.83 9.55 -5.45
CA PRO A 133 8.60 8.15 -5.70
C PRO A 133 9.88 7.51 -6.25
N VAL A 134 10.31 6.43 -5.64
CA VAL A 134 11.37 5.58 -6.18
C VAL A 134 10.73 4.64 -7.20
N TYR A 135 11.29 4.58 -8.40
CA TYR A 135 10.81 3.76 -9.51
C TYR A 135 12.00 3.27 -10.34
N LEU A 136 11.81 2.23 -11.13
CA LEU A 136 12.79 1.77 -12.12
C LEU A 136 12.68 2.65 -13.38
N THR A 137 13.80 3.06 -13.93
CA THR A 137 13.84 3.66 -15.27
C THR A 137 13.34 2.67 -16.33
N LEU A 138 13.15 3.13 -17.56
CA LEU A 138 12.77 2.25 -18.66
C LEU A 138 13.82 1.14 -18.87
N ASP A 139 15.11 1.52 -18.91
CA ASP A 139 16.22 0.57 -19.11
C ASP A 139 16.32 -0.44 -17.95
N GLU A 140 16.20 0.03 -16.70
CA GLU A 140 16.18 -0.84 -15.53
C GLU A 140 14.98 -1.82 -15.56
N SER A 141 13.82 -1.36 -16.03
CA SER A 141 12.64 -2.21 -16.20
C SER A 141 12.86 -3.30 -17.24
N LEU A 142 13.50 -2.96 -18.36
CA LEU A 142 13.90 -3.91 -19.40
C LEU A 142 14.95 -4.91 -18.88
N ASP A 143 15.91 -4.43 -18.10
CA ASP A 143 16.93 -5.31 -17.51
C ASP A 143 16.33 -6.30 -16.49
N LEU A 144 15.37 -5.87 -15.69
CA LEU A 144 14.62 -6.78 -14.81
C LEU A 144 13.92 -7.89 -15.63
N LEU A 145 13.26 -7.55 -16.72
CA LEU A 145 12.62 -8.53 -17.60
C LEU A 145 13.64 -9.49 -18.22
N LYS A 146 14.80 -8.99 -18.69
CA LYS A 146 15.90 -9.84 -19.20
C LYS A 146 16.43 -10.81 -18.15
N VAL A 147 16.51 -10.40 -16.89
CA VAL A 147 16.92 -11.27 -15.77
C VAL A 147 15.95 -12.43 -15.60
N ILE A 148 14.64 -12.16 -15.66
CA ILE A 148 13.60 -13.20 -15.55
C ILE A 148 13.69 -14.20 -16.73
N LEU A 149 13.97 -13.73 -17.92
CA LEU A 149 14.12 -14.58 -19.10
C LEU A 149 15.32 -15.55 -19.04
N ARG A 150 16.24 -15.35 -18.09
CA ARG A 150 17.36 -16.30 -17.81
C ARG A 150 16.97 -17.44 -16.88
N GLU A 151 15.75 -17.44 -16.32
CA GLU A 151 15.25 -18.57 -15.51
C GLU A 151 15.20 -19.84 -16.37
N LYS A 152 15.69 -20.94 -15.81
CA LYS A 152 15.82 -22.22 -16.53
C LYS A 152 14.52 -23.01 -16.59
N ASP A 153 13.70 -22.89 -15.58
CA ASP A 153 12.41 -23.58 -15.48
C ASP A 153 11.38 -22.78 -16.30
N GLU A 154 10.95 -23.35 -17.41
CA GLU A 154 10.05 -22.68 -18.36
C GLU A 154 8.70 -22.26 -17.75
N GLU A 155 8.14 -23.11 -16.85
CA GLU A 155 6.88 -22.79 -16.16
C GLU A 155 7.08 -21.58 -15.25
N ILE A 156 8.17 -21.54 -14.48
CA ILE A 156 8.50 -20.44 -13.60
C ILE A 156 8.80 -19.18 -14.42
N LYS A 157 9.61 -19.29 -15.47
CA LYS A 157 10.02 -18.21 -16.33
C LYS A 157 8.81 -17.51 -16.94
N SER A 158 7.96 -18.28 -17.60
CA SER A 158 6.80 -17.74 -18.30
C SER A 158 5.80 -17.09 -17.32
N ARG A 159 5.55 -17.75 -16.17
CA ARG A 159 4.70 -17.21 -15.11
C ARG A 159 5.23 -15.91 -14.53
N ASP A 160 6.49 -15.90 -14.11
CA ASP A 160 7.09 -14.76 -13.40
C ASP A 160 7.33 -13.58 -14.36
N TYR A 161 7.60 -13.87 -15.64
CA TYR A 161 7.62 -12.87 -16.71
C TYR A 161 6.25 -12.21 -16.89
N CYS A 162 5.18 -13.01 -17.00
CA CYS A 162 3.81 -12.51 -17.12
C CYS A 162 3.42 -11.66 -15.89
N ILE A 163 3.71 -12.12 -14.69
CA ILE A 163 3.49 -11.36 -13.46
C ILE A 163 4.17 -9.98 -13.53
N THR A 164 5.44 -9.95 -13.94
CA THR A 164 6.23 -8.71 -13.95
C THR A 164 5.78 -7.76 -15.04
N VAL A 165 5.44 -8.28 -16.22
CA VAL A 165 4.87 -7.50 -17.34
C VAL A 165 3.58 -6.83 -16.91
N LEU A 166 2.67 -7.55 -16.24
CA LEU A 166 1.41 -6.98 -15.73
C LEU A 166 1.65 -5.91 -14.66
N PHE A 167 2.63 -6.08 -13.78
CA PHE A 167 2.98 -5.02 -12.83
C PHE A 167 3.47 -3.76 -13.55
N LEU A 168 4.41 -3.90 -14.49
CA LEU A 168 5.07 -2.78 -15.15
C LEU A 168 4.18 -2.06 -16.16
N ASN A 169 3.22 -2.77 -16.79
CA ASN A 169 2.33 -2.18 -17.79
C ASN A 169 0.99 -1.71 -17.22
N CYS A 170 0.43 -2.43 -16.27
CA CYS A 170 -0.91 -2.13 -15.76
C CYS A 170 -0.90 -1.44 -14.38
N GLY A 171 0.23 -1.40 -13.70
CA GLY A 171 0.33 -0.78 -12.38
C GLY A 171 -0.60 -1.40 -11.34
N MET A 172 -0.84 -2.70 -11.40
CA MET A 172 -1.75 -3.41 -10.50
C MET A 172 -1.26 -3.44 -9.06
N ARG A 173 -2.19 -3.57 -8.09
CA ARG A 173 -1.81 -3.90 -6.71
C ARG A 173 -1.45 -5.38 -6.61
N LEU A 174 -0.55 -5.72 -5.70
CA LEU A 174 -0.13 -7.11 -5.48
C LEU A 174 -1.33 -8.04 -5.18
N SER A 175 -2.27 -7.59 -4.36
CA SER A 175 -3.49 -8.35 -4.05
C SER A 175 -4.44 -8.49 -5.24
N GLU A 176 -4.52 -7.48 -6.11
CA GLU A 176 -5.30 -7.56 -7.34
C GLU A 176 -4.71 -8.62 -8.27
N LEU A 177 -3.39 -8.60 -8.48
CA LEU A 177 -2.70 -9.55 -9.35
C LEU A 177 -2.79 -10.99 -8.83
N SER A 178 -2.59 -11.23 -7.54
CA SER A 178 -2.66 -12.58 -6.97
C SER A 178 -4.07 -13.19 -7.01
N SER A 179 -5.12 -12.35 -7.06
CA SER A 179 -6.51 -12.79 -7.06
C SER A 179 -7.10 -13.01 -8.45
N ILE A 180 -6.33 -12.80 -9.52
CA ILE A 180 -6.82 -12.99 -10.89
C ILE A 180 -7.19 -14.45 -11.12
N ASN A 181 -8.37 -14.65 -11.69
CA ASN A 181 -8.82 -15.92 -12.27
C ASN A 181 -8.68 -15.88 -13.80
N ILE A 182 -8.64 -17.03 -14.44
CA ILE A 182 -8.55 -17.15 -15.89
C ILE A 182 -9.80 -16.54 -16.56
N ASP A 183 -10.97 -16.75 -16.00
CA ASP A 183 -12.25 -16.20 -16.50
C ASP A 183 -12.39 -14.68 -16.38
N HIS A 184 -11.51 -14.04 -15.59
CA HIS A 184 -11.45 -12.58 -15.50
C HIS A 184 -10.83 -11.93 -16.74
N ILE A 185 -10.13 -12.70 -17.56
CA ILE A 185 -9.48 -12.22 -18.79
C ILE A 185 -10.52 -12.20 -19.91
N LYS A 186 -10.67 -11.04 -20.55
CA LYS A 186 -11.45 -10.86 -21.78
C LYS A 186 -10.48 -10.46 -22.89
N THR A 187 -10.97 -10.22 -24.09
CA THR A 187 -10.16 -9.97 -25.28
C THR A 187 -8.95 -9.06 -25.03
N ASN A 188 -9.18 -7.87 -24.47
CA ASN A 188 -8.12 -6.88 -24.19
C ASN A 188 -8.29 -6.21 -22.81
N THR A 189 -9.05 -6.84 -21.93
CA THR A 189 -9.35 -6.32 -20.60
C THR A 189 -9.26 -7.41 -19.55
N LEU A 190 -8.97 -7.00 -18.34
CA LEU A 190 -8.88 -7.84 -17.17
C LEU A 190 -9.76 -7.24 -16.06
N ARG A 191 -10.67 -8.03 -15.52
CA ARG A 191 -11.45 -7.66 -14.34
C ARG A 191 -10.63 -7.91 -13.09
N VAL A 192 -10.47 -6.89 -12.25
CA VAL A 192 -9.79 -7.03 -10.95
C VAL A 192 -10.67 -6.54 -9.81
N ILE A 193 -10.52 -7.18 -8.65
CA ILE A 193 -11.24 -6.83 -7.44
C ILE A 193 -10.26 -6.13 -6.51
N GLY A 194 -10.53 -4.85 -6.25
CA GLY A 194 -9.71 -3.99 -5.41
C GLY A 194 -10.14 -3.97 -3.94
N LYS A 195 -9.60 -3.02 -3.19
CA LYS A 195 -9.93 -2.80 -1.78
C LYS A 195 -11.43 -2.52 -1.61
N GLY A 196 -12.06 -3.18 -0.63
CA GLY A 196 -13.50 -3.03 -0.37
C GLY A 196 -14.41 -3.73 -1.38
N ASN A 197 -13.90 -4.77 -2.05
CA ASN A 197 -14.61 -5.55 -3.07
C ASN A 197 -15.08 -4.72 -4.28
N LYS A 198 -14.42 -3.58 -4.55
CA LYS A 198 -14.71 -2.74 -5.70
C LYS A 198 -14.05 -3.33 -6.94
N GLU A 199 -14.87 -3.63 -7.94
CA GLU A 199 -14.39 -4.09 -9.24
C GLU A 199 -13.87 -2.91 -10.07
N ARG A 200 -12.80 -3.15 -10.83
CA ARG A 200 -12.33 -2.24 -11.88
C ARG A 200 -11.83 -3.03 -13.09
N THR A 201 -11.91 -2.40 -14.23
CA THR A 201 -11.35 -2.93 -15.48
C THR A 201 -9.91 -2.44 -15.62
N VAL A 202 -9.02 -3.35 -15.99
CA VAL A 202 -7.64 -3.07 -16.39
C VAL A 202 -7.52 -3.34 -17.88
N TYR A 203 -7.01 -2.38 -18.64
CA TYR A 203 -6.76 -2.54 -20.07
C TYR A 203 -5.40 -3.20 -20.29
N LEU A 204 -5.36 -4.15 -21.19
CA LEU A 204 -4.17 -4.93 -21.54
C LEU A 204 -3.63 -4.46 -22.89
N ASN A 205 -2.35 -4.14 -22.95
CA ASN A 205 -1.64 -3.91 -24.21
C ASN A 205 -1.11 -5.24 -24.77
N ASP A 206 -0.60 -5.20 -26.00
CA ASP A 206 -0.13 -6.40 -26.73
C ASP A 206 0.92 -7.18 -25.91
N MET A 207 1.85 -6.48 -25.27
CA MET A 207 2.87 -7.12 -24.42
C MET A 207 2.25 -7.91 -23.25
N CYS A 208 1.16 -7.39 -22.66
CA CYS A 208 0.44 -8.08 -21.60
C CYS A 208 -0.29 -9.31 -22.13
N LEU A 209 -0.95 -9.19 -23.28
CA LEU A 209 -1.67 -10.27 -23.95
C LEU A 209 -0.72 -11.41 -24.33
N ASP A 210 0.39 -11.09 -24.99
CA ASP A 210 1.43 -12.06 -25.35
C ASP A 210 2.01 -12.79 -24.13
N ALA A 211 2.26 -12.05 -23.05
CA ALA A 211 2.80 -12.63 -21.81
C ALA A 211 1.79 -13.57 -21.15
N ILE A 212 0.49 -13.23 -21.15
CA ILE A 212 -0.59 -14.08 -20.66
C ILE A 212 -0.72 -15.34 -21.52
N ASP A 213 -0.79 -15.19 -22.83
CA ASP A 213 -0.98 -16.30 -23.76
C ASP A 213 0.20 -17.29 -23.70
N ASN A 214 1.42 -16.78 -23.64
CA ASN A 214 2.61 -17.62 -23.49
C ASN A 214 2.63 -18.36 -22.17
N TYR A 215 2.17 -17.74 -21.09
CA TYR A 215 2.06 -18.44 -19.80
C TYR A 215 0.95 -19.48 -19.83
N LEU A 216 -0.22 -19.18 -20.37
CA LEU A 216 -1.36 -20.11 -20.45
C LEU A 216 -1.03 -21.37 -21.24
N LYS A 217 -0.19 -21.30 -22.28
CA LYS A 217 0.29 -22.47 -23.05
C LYS A 217 1.14 -23.44 -22.22
N ILE A 218 1.82 -22.93 -21.21
CA ILE A 218 2.76 -23.72 -20.37
C ILE A 218 2.15 -24.02 -18.99
N ARG A 219 1.12 -23.24 -18.59
CA ARG A 219 0.44 -23.40 -17.30
C ARG A 219 -0.13 -24.82 -17.23
N PRO A 220 0.19 -25.59 -16.15
CA PRO A 220 -0.35 -26.93 -16.00
C PRO A 220 -1.89 -26.93 -15.96
N GLU A 221 -2.49 -27.94 -16.59
CA GLU A 221 -3.92 -28.22 -16.46
C GLU A 221 -4.23 -28.75 -15.07
N ILE A 222 -4.96 -27.99 -14.31
CA ILE A 222 -5.38 -28.31 -12.94
C ILE A 222 -6.77 -27.74 -12.68
N ASP A 223 -7.50 -28.36 -11.78
CA ASP A 223 -8.78 -27.85 -11.27
C ASP A 223 -8.54 -26.66 -10.31
N ASN A 224 -8.14 -25.53 -10.87
CA ASN A 224 -7.89 -24.29 -10.13
C ASN A 224 -8.02 -23.08 -11.07
N ASP A 225 -8.99 -22.23 -10.81
CA ASP A 225 -9.30 -21.04 -11.63
C ASP A 225 -8.23 -19.95 -11.57
N ALA A 226 -7.30 -20.01 -10.60
CA ALA A 226 -6.29 -18.97 -10.44
C ALA A 226 -5.42 -18.84 -11.69
N LEU A 227 -5.24 -17.62 -12.20
CA LEU A 227 -4.30 -17.40 -13.30
C LEU A 227 -2.89 -17.85 -12.89
N PHE A 228 -2.39 -17.36 -11.77
CA PHE A 228 -1.03 -17.68 -11.30
C PHE A 228 -1.01 -18.77 -10.25
N ILE A 229 -0.32 -19.86 -10.55
CA ILE A 229 -0.19 -21.03 -9.68
C ILE A 229 1.26 -21.23 -9.23
N SER A 230 1.41 -21.78 -8.03
CA SER A 230 2.69 -22.17 -7.47
C SER A 230 3.11 -23.57 -7.94
N LYS A 231 4.36 -23.97 -7.70
CA LYS A 231 4.80 -25.36 -7.92
C LYS A 231 3.96 -26.41 -7.17
N LYS A 232 3.31 -26.01 -6.07
CA LYS A 232 2.38 -26.86 -5.31
C LYS A 232 0.96 -26.89 -5.91
N ARG A 233 0.77 -26.33 -7.10
CA ARG A 233 -0.50 -26.30 -7.81
C ARG A 233 -1.62 -25.51 -7.11
N ASN A 234 -1.28 -24.64 -6.20
CA ASN A 234 -2.20 -23.73 -5.53
C ASN A 234 -2.02 -22.31 -6.06
N ARG A 235 -3.05 -21.45 -5.91
CA ARG A 235 -2.96 -20.02 -6.18
C ARG A 235 -1.72 -19.44 -5.52
N MET A 236 -0.97 -18.61 -6.24
CA MET A 236 0.16 -17.89 -5.67
C MET A 236 -0.32 -16.86 -4.65
N SER A 237 0.21 -16.96 -3.43
CA SER A 237 -0.03 -15.95 -2.40
C SER A 237 0.73 -14.65 -2.70
N ASN A 238 0.27 -13.53 -2.12
CA ASN A 238 0.99 -12.25 -2.20
C ASN A 238 2.46 -12.40 -1.80
N ARG A 239 2.73 -13.17 -0.74
CA ARG A 239 4.10 -13.40 -0.27
C ARG A 239 4.95 -14.19 -1.25
N ALA A 240 4.36 -15.17 -1.93
CA ALA A 240 5.07 -15.95 -2.95
C ALA A 240 5.44 -15.09 -4.16
N ILE A 241 4.50 -14.25 -4.64
CA ILE A 241 4.78 -13.32 -5.73
C ILE A 241 5.85 -12.30 -5.33
N GLN A 242 5.71 -11.72 -4.13
CA GLN A 242 6.70 -10.79 -3.60
C GLN A 242 8.10 -11.41 -3.53
N TYR A 243 8.22 -12.62 -2.99
CA TYR A 243 9.49 -13.34 -2.91
C TYR A 243 10.13 -13.56 -4.29
N ARG A 244 9.34 -13.93 -5.30
CA ARG A 244 9.86 -14.13 -6.67
C ARG A 244 10.37 -12.83 -7.28
N ILE A 245 9.65 -11.74 -7.14
CA ILE A 245 10.07 -10.42 -7.65
C ILE A 245 11.34 -9.94 -6.91
N GLU A 246 11.38 -10.04 -5.57
CA GLU A 246 12.56 -9.67 -4.78
C GLU A 246 13.79 -10.51 -5.17
N HIS A 247 13.60 -11.81 -5.46
CA HIS A 247 14.67 -12.68 -5.96
C HIS A 247 15.25 -12.17 -7.29
N TYR A 248 14.40 -11.80 -8.26
CA TYR A 248 14.89 -11.28 -9.55
C TYR A 248 15.51 -9.90 -9.42
N LEU A 249 14.96 -9.03 -8.59
CA LEU A 249 15.59 -7.74 -8.28
C LEU A 249 17.00 -7.95 -7.72
N LYS A 250 17.18 -8.88 -6.77
CA LYS A 250 18.48 -9.18 -6.19
C LYS A 250 19.47 -9.73 -7.22
N ILE A 251 19.06 -10.69 -8.06
CA ILE A 251 19.91 -11.25 -9.12
C ILE A 251 20.28 -10.19 -10.16
N GLY A 252 19.35 -9.28 -10.47
CA GLY A 252 19.57 -8.16 -11.37
C GLY A 252 20.47 -7.06 -10.79
N GLY A 253 20.95 -7.20 -9.56
CA GLY A 253 21.82 -6.21 -8.91
C GLY A 253 21.08 -4.99 -8.34
N PHE A 254 19.76 -5.04 -8.26
CA PHE A 254 18.96 -3.97 -7.68
C PHE A 254 18.98 -4.05 -6.14
N ASP A 255 19.05 -2.88 -5.50
CA ASP A 255 18.96 -2.79 -4.04
C ASP A 255 17.53 -3.10 -3.55
N THR A 256 17.34 -4.28 -2.96
CA THR A 256 16.04 -4.72 -2.45
C THR A 256 15.59 -3.98 -1.19
N SER A 257 16.43 -3.16 -0.55
CA SER A 257 16.00 -2.23 0.49
C SER A 257 15.26 -1.02 -0.08
N ILE A 258 15.51 -0.70 -1.35
CA ILE A 258 14.94 0.43 -2.09
C ILE A 258 13.80 -0.06 -2.99
N TYR A 259 14.06 -1.11 -3.79
CA TYR A 259 13.12 -1.64 -4.78
C TYR A 259 12.31 -2.80 -4.22
N SER A 260 11.01 -2.78 -4.46
CA SER A 260 10.07 -3.82 -4.03
C SER A 260 8.90 -3.92 -5.01
N VAL A 261 8.02 -4.89 -4.85
CA VAL A 261 6.82 -5.05 -5.69
C VAL A 261 5.98 -3.77 -5.78
N HIS A 262 5.84 -3.02 -4.67
CA HIS A 262 5.13 -1.74 -4.70
C HIS A 262 5.82 -0.70 -5.57
N LYS A 263 7.14 -0.79 -5.73
CA LYS A 263 7.88 0.12 -6.60
C LYS A 263 7.66 -0.18 -8.09
N LEU A 264 7.36 -1.42 -8.44
CA LEU A 264 6.97 -1.75 -9.83
C LEU A 264 5.67 -1.05 -10.24
N ARG A 265 4.70 -0.93 -9.32
CA ARG A 265 3.50 -0.14 -9.55
C ARG A 265 3.82 1.36 -9.67
N HIS A 266 4.75 1.88 -8.85
CA HIS A 266 5.24 3.26 -9.01
C HIS A 266 5.95 3.45 -10.36
N THR A 267 6.74 2.46 -10.78
CA THR A 267 7.38 2.42 -12.09
C THR A 267 6.35 2.54 -13.22
N ALA A 268 5.35 1.66 -13.23
CA ALA A 268 4.28 1.71 -14.23
C ALA A 268 3.61 3.09 -14.30
N ALA A 269 3.24 3.64 -13.15
CA ALA A 269 2.61 4.96 -13.08
C ALA A 269 3.51 6.08 -13.62
N THR A 270 4.80 6.05 -13.25
CA THR A 270 5.78 7.06 -13.69
C THR A 270 6.05 6.95 -15.17
N LEU A 271 6.25 5.73 -15.70
CA LEU A 271 6.48 5.52 -17.14
C LEU A 271 5.26 5.91 -17.98
N MET A 272 4.03 5.59 -17.55
CA MET A 272 2.81 6.05 -18.22
C MET A 272 2.71 7.58 -18.23
N TYR A 273 3.04 8.23 -17.11
CA TYR A 273 3.00 9.69 -17.02
C TYR A 273 4.07 10.35 -17.88
N GLN A 274 5.32 9.86 -17.82
CA GLN A 274 6.45 10.47 -18.53
C GLN A 274 6.46 10.23 -20.04
N TYR A 275 6.14 9.00 -20.44
CA TYR A 275 6.25 8.58 -21.86
C TYR A 275 4.90 8.45 -22.55
N GLY A 276 3.83 8.15 -21.80
CA GLY A 276 2.49 7.97 -22.35
C GLY A 276 1.71 9.28 -22.50
N ASN A 277 2.24 10.40 -22.01
CA ASN A 277 1.56 11.71 -21.98
C ASN A 277 0.14 11.63 -21.38
N VAL A 278 -0.02 10.79 -20.36
CA VAL A 278 -1.31 10.50 -19.73
C VAL A 278 -1.67 11.60 -18.73
N ASP A 279 -2.89 12.13 -18.84
CA ASP A 279 -3.41 13.08 -17.84
C ASP A 279 -3.49 12.45 -16.44
N ILE A 280 -3.25 13.25 -15.40
CA ILE A 280 -3.22 12.79 -14.00
C ILE A 280 -4.53 12.14 -13.55
N LYS A 281 -5.68 12.60 -14.07
CA LYS A 281 -6.99 12.01 -13.75
C LYS A 281 -7.14 10.64 -14.40
N VAL A 282 -6.73 10.52 -15.67
CA VAL A 282 -6.71 9.23 -16.38
C VAL A 282 -5.76 8.25 -15.68
N LEU A 283 -4.57 8.71 -15.27
CA LEU A 283 -3.64 7.89 -14.49
C LEU A 283 -4.24 7.45 -13.15
N GLN A 284 -4.97 8.33 -12.46
CA GLN A 284 -5.69 8.01 -11.23
C GLN A 284 -6.70 6.86 -11.45
N GLU A 285 -7.47 6.94 -12.53
CA GLU A 285 -8.46 5.92 -12.89
C GLU A 285 -7.79 4.58 -13.23
N ILE A 286 -6.75 4.60 -14.08
CA ILE A 286 -5.95 3.40 -14.43
C ILE A 286 -5.44 2.72 -13.17
N LEU A 287 -4.90 3.48 -12.22
CA LEU A 287 -4.37 2.93 -10.98
C LEU A 287 -5.46 2.57 -9.96
N GLY A 288 -6.67 3.08 -10.09
CA GLY A 288 -7.75 2.92 -9.10
C GLY A 288 -7.39 3.56 -7.75
N HIS A 289 -6.90 4.82 -7.78
CA HIS A 289 -6.67 5.63 -6.60
C HIS A 289 -7.94 6.35 -6.18
N GLU A 290 -8.35 6.23 -4.93
CA GLU A 290 -9.53 6.93 -4.40
C GLU A 290 -9.31 8.45 -4.30
N SER A 291 -8.05 8.92 -4.22
CA SER A 291 -7.70 10.33 -4.12
C SER A 291 -6.65 10.73 -5.14
N VAL A 292 -6.85 11.88 -5.78
CA VAL A 292 -5.87 12.50 -6.70
C VAL A 292 -4.55 12.76 -6.00
N SER A 293 -4.55 13.11 -4.71
CA SER A 293 -3.34 13.36 -3.93
C SER A 293 -2.37 12.16 -3.92
N THR A 294 -2.90 10.95 -4.06
CA THR A 294 -2.06 9.73 -4.17
C THR A 294 -1.37 9.64 -5.53
N THR A 295 -1.92 10.28 -6.56
CA THR A 295 -1.37 10.27 -7.93
C THR A 295 -0.47 11.49 -8.17
N GLN A 296 -0.70 12.60 -7.45
CA GLN A 296 0.12 13.83 -7.56
C GLN A 296 1.60 13.62 -7.28
N ILE A 297 1.98 12.55 -6.57
CA ILE A 297 3.40 12.22 -6.35
C ILE A 297 4.18 12.00 -7.66
N TYR A 298 3.49 11.63 -8.75
CA TYR A 298 4.11 11.39 -10.05
C TYR A 298 4.30 12.67 -10.86
N THR A 299 3.62 13.78 -10.53
CA THR A 299 3.74 15.06 -11.22
C THR A 299 5.04 15.81 -10.89
N HIS A 300 5.68 15.50 -9.78
CA HIS A 300 6.93 16.14 -9.36
C HIS A 300 8.17 15.61 -10.10
N VAL A 301 8.01 14.62 -10.96
CA VAL A 301 9.13 13.89 -11.57
C VAL A 301 9.69 14.59 -12.81
N ASP A 302 8.98 15.59 -13.40
CA ASP A 302 9.44 16.16 -14.67
C ASP A 302 9.28 17.68 -14.79
N ASN A 303 10.44 18.39 -14.63
CA ASN A 303 10.55 19.81 -14.99
C ASN A 303 10.43 20.06 -16.50
N ASN A 304 10.62 19.04 -17.34
CA ASN A 304 10.54 19.16 -18.78
C ASN A 304 9.07 19.29 -19.23
N SER A 305 8.13 18.64 -18.53
CA SER A 305 6.70 18.80 -18.81
C SER A 305 6.22 20.23 -18.57
N LEU A 306 6.76 20.93 -17.56
CA LEU A 306 6.43 22.34 -17.32
C LEU A 306 6.93 23.23 -18.44
N ARG A 307 8.18 23.04 -18.89
CA ARG A 307 8.75 23.75 -20.03
C ARG A 307 7.98 23.49 -21.31
N ASN A 308 7.66 22.21 -21.57
CA ASN A 308 6.91 21.83 -22.76
C ASN A 308 5.48 22.40 -22.75
N ALA A 309 4.82 22.47 -21.61
CA ALA A 309 3.49 23.09 -21.50
C ALA A 309 3.54 24.60 -21.80
N VAL A 310 4.54 25.30 -21.27
CA VAL A 310 4.74 26.73 -21.58
C VAL A 310 5.06 26.93 -23.07
N ASN A 311 5.92 26.09 -23.64
CA ASN A 311 6.28 26.18 -25.05
C ASN A 311 5.13 25.84 -26.00
N LYS A 312 4.16 25.02 -25.57
CA LYS A 312 2.95 24.68 -26.33
C LYS A 312 1.85 25.74 -26.21
N ASN A 313 2.07 26.84 -25.48
CA ASN A 313 1.10 27.94 -25.48
C ASN A 313 0.94 28.47 -26.90
N PRO A 314 -0.31 28.56 -27.43
CA PRO A 314 -0.57 29.03 -28.79
C PRO A 314 0.01 30.41 -29.09
N LEU A 315 0.12 31.27 -28.08
CA LEU A 315 0.73 32.58 -28.23
C LEU A 315 2.24 32.54 -28.54
N ASN A 316 2.91 31.43 -28.19
CA ASN A 316 4.35 31.28 -28.51
C ASN A 316 4.58 31.15 -30.02
N SER A 317 3.66 30.51 -30.75
CA SER A 317 3.72 30.44 -32.23
C SER A 317 3.43 31.76 -32.91
N LEU A 318 2.59 32.62 -32.32
CA LEU A 318 2.29 33.94 -32.86
C LEU A 318 3.40 34.98 -32.67
N ASN A 319 4.37 34.70 -31.81
CA ASN A 319 5.53 35.60 -31.59
C ASN A 319 6.41 35.76 -32.84
N ASN A 320 6.45 34.76 -33.72
CA ASN A 320 7.13 34.83 -35.02
C ASN A 320 6.36 35.68 -36.02
N ASP A 321 5.04 35.63 -36.02
CA ASP A 321 4.19 36.43 -36.92
C ASP A 321 4.21 37.90 -36.53
N LEU A 322 4.24 38.23 -35.24
CA LEU A 322 4.35 39.59 -34.72
C LEU A 322 5.72 40.23 -34.95
N LYS A 323 6.79 39.46 -35.07
CA LYS A 323 8.13 39.95 -35.41
C LYS A 323 8.30 40.24 -36.88
N ASN A 324 7.52 39.62 -37.76
CA ASN A 324 7.56 39.81 -39.22
C ASN A 324 6.66 40.91 -39.70
N THR A 325 5.95 41.63 -38.78
CA THR A 325 5.04 42.73 -39.11
C THR A 325 5.69 44.10 -38.81
N LYS A 326 7.02 44.17 -38.76
CA LYS A 326 7.75 45.46 -38.66
C LYS A 326 8.52 45.75 -39.94
#